data_e4cf32f31b2ca489bee2cede79f81d34
#
_entry.id   e4cf32f31b2ca489bee2cede79f81d34
#
_cell.length_a   1.000
_cell.length_b   1.000
_cell.length_c   1.000
_cell.angle_alpha   90.00
_cell.angle_beta   90.00
_cell.angle_gamma   90.00
#
_symmetry.space_group_name_H-M   'P 1'
#
loop_
_entity.id
_entity.type
_entity.pdbx_description
1 polymer ?
#
loop_
_entity_poly.entity_id
_entity_poly.type
_entity_poly.pdbx_seq_one_letter_code
_entity_poly.pdbx_strand_id
1 'polypeptide(L)'
;AVAMRGFNDDELPAFIDYAMRHPIDVRFIEFMPMGEGTRWSDSCFWSAPDILDAVKGLVAVVPVEQEQRNGGPARLYTLSGPDGPGLGRLGLISPLSSHFCTSCNRLRITSDGALRTCLFDDREYRLRNALRHPKLGIEAVRRSEHQRHPARIRRIGPVGKRVDHPHCRHDE
;
A
#
# COMPACT_ATOMS: atom_id res chain seq x y z
N ALA A 1 -9.12 5.86 3.62
CA ALA A 1 -9.18 7.01 2.71
C ALA A 1 -7.92 7.04 1.83
N VAL A 2 -8.04 7.53 0.60
CA VAL A 2 -6.90 7.92 -0.24
C VAL A 2 -6.56 9.36 0.11
N ALA A 3 -5.33 9.61 0.55
CA ALA A 3 -4.90 10.93 0.99
C ALA A 3 -4.39 11.76 -0.21
N MET A 4 -4.95 12.96 -0.39
CA MET A 4 -4.59 13.86 -1.48
C MET A 4 -4.55 15.31 -0.99
N ARG A 5 -3.43 16.02 -1.27
CA ARG A 5 -3.32 17.45 -0.98
C ARG A 5 -4.26 18.27 -1.85
N GLY A 6 -4.87 19.30 -1.26
CA GLY A 6 -5.82 20.19 -1.93
C GLY A 6 -7.14 19.52 -2.28
N PHE A 7 -7.41 18.34 -1.74
CA PHE A 7 -8.67 17.62 -1.96
C PHE A 7 -9.35 17.18 -0.66
N ASN A 8 -8.61 16.55 0.25
CA ASN A 8 -9.13 16.08 1.54
C ASN A 8 -8.11 16.21 2.70
N ASP A 9 -7.09 16.99 2.51
CA ASP A 9 -6.09 17.28 3.54
C ASP A 9 -6.65 18.18 4.66
N ASP A 10 -7.62 19.01 4.35
CA ASP A 10 -8.37 19.83 5.32
C ASP A 10 -9.31 19.00 6.21
N GLU A 11 -9.70 17.80 5.77
CA GLU A 11 -10.53 16.87 6.55
C GLU A 11 -9.74 16.08 7.61
N LEU A 12 -8.40 16.13 7.59
CA LEU A 12 -7.56 15.34 8.51
C LEU A 12 -7.93 15.53 9.99
N PRO A 13 -8.17 16.76 10.51
CA PRO A 13 -8.57 16.93 11.91
C PRO A 13 -9.86 16.21 12.25
N ALA A 14 -10.85 16.20 11.36
CA ALA A 14 -12.11 15.52 11.56
C ALA A 14 -11.96 13.99 11.59
N PHE A 15 -11.11 13.42 10.73
CA PHE A 15 -10.79 11.99 10.75
C PHE A 15 -10.07 11.57 12.04
N ILE A 16 -9.15 12.39 12.53
CA ILE A 16 -8.44 12.12 13.79
C ILE A 16 -9.37 12.22 14.99
N ASP A 17 -10.20 13.26 15.05
CA ASP A 17 -11.21 13.41 16.08
C ASP A 17 -12.21 12.22 16.08
N TYR A 18 -12.60 11.75 14.90
CA TYR A 18 -13.45 10.58 14.79
C TYR A 18 -12.76 9.30 15.33
N ALA A 19 -11.48 9.09 15.02
CA ALA A 19 -10.71 7.98 15.56
C ALA A 19 -10.51 8.10 17.09
N MET A 20 -10.36 9.32 17.62
CA MET A 20 -10.25 9.52 19.06
C MET A 20 -11.52 9.07 19.80
N ARG A 21 -12.69 9.26 19.20
CA ARG A 21 -13.98 8.98 19.85
C ARG A 21 -14.58 7.60 19.55
N HIS A 22 -14.06 6.89 18.54
CA HIS A 22 -14.62 5.60 18.10
C HIS A 22 -13.54 4.51 18.03
N PRO A 23 -13.86 3.24 18.39
CA PRO A 23 -12.92 2.12 18.38
C PRO A 23 -12.71 1.59 16.95
N ILE A 24 -12.16 2.42 16.07
CA ILE A 24 -11.90 2.12 14.66
C ILE A 24 -10.47 2.44 14.26
N ASP A 25 -9.97 1.81 13.21
CA ASP A 25 -8.74 2.22 12.54
C ASP A 25 -9.09 3.14 11.37
N VAL A 26 -8.72 4.42 11.45
CA VAL A 26 -8.71 5.32 10.30
C VAL A 26 -7.43 5.08 9.53
N ARG A 27 -7.52 4.65 8.28
CA ARG A 27 -6.35 4.31 7.47
C ARG A 27 -6.25 5.22 6.26
N PHE A 28 -5.11 5.89 6.13
CA PHE A 28 -4.76 6.67 4.94
C PHE A 28 -3.79 5.87 4.07
N ILE A 29 -4.02 5.92 2.76
CA ILE A 29 -3.12 5.39 1.75
C ILE A 29 -2.69 6.52 0.82
N GLU A 30 -1.42 6.58 0.51
CA GLU A 30 -0.88 7.51 -0.48
C GLU A 30 -1.57 7.33 -1.82
N PHE A 31 -1.91 8.46 -2.47
CA PHE A 31 -2.44 8.46 -3.84
C PHE A 31 -1.35 7.98 -4.81
N MET A 32 -1.65 6.98 -5.62
CA MET A 32 -0.71 6.34 -6.52
C MET A 32 -0.97 6.72 -7.98
N PRO A 33 0.08 6.89 -8.82
CA PRO A 33 -0.06 7.15 -10.26
C PRO A 33 -0.47 5.88 -11.01
N MET A 34 -1.71 5.43 -10.85
CA MET A 34 -2.19 4.16 -11.37
C MET A 34 -3.45 4.32 -12.20
N GLY A 35 -3.51 3.53 -13.27
CA GLY A 35 -4.64 3.50 -14.19
C GLY A 35 -4.57 4.56 -15.29
N GLU A 36 -5.23 4.27 -16.40
CA GLU A 36 -5.38 5.24 -17.49
C GLU A 36 -6.24 6.42 -17.01
N GLY A 37 -5.80 7.65 -17.34
CA GLY A 37 -6.51 8.87 -16.97
C GLY A 37 -6.37 9.29 -15.50
N THR A 38 -5.44 8.69 -14.73
CA THR A 38 -5.15 9.19 -13.38
C THR A 38 -4.73 10.66 -13.42
N ARG A 39 -5.30 11.46 -12.51
CA ARG A 39 -4.91 12.86 -12.31
C ARG A 39 -3.81 13.01 -11.25
N TRP A 40 -3.01 11.99 -11.08
CA TRP A 40 -1.90 12.05 -10.14
C TRP A 40 -0.90 13.13 -10.55
N SER A 41 -0.46 13.92 -9.58
CA SER A 41 0.58 14.94 -9.74
C SER A 41 1.33 15.09 -8.42
N ASP A 42 2.54 15.64 -8.48
CA ASP A 42 3.32 15.94 -7.28
C ASP A 42 2.59 16.93 -6.36
N SER A 43 1.78 17.82 -6.91
CA SER A 43 1.03 18.82 -6.14
C SER A 43 -0.11 18.20 -5.32
N CYS A 44 -0.70 17.08 -5.77
CA CYS A 44 -1.74 16.39 -5.03
C CYS A 44 -1.21 15.21 -4.20
N PHE A 45 0.07 14.87 -4.35
CA PHE A 45 0.69 13.82 -3.56
C PHE A 45 0.90 14.25 -2.11
N TRP A 46 0.39 13.43 -1.19
CA TRP A 46 0.57 13.62 0.24
C TRP A 46 1.21 12.38 0.83
N SER A 47 2.48 12.50 1.21
CA SER A 47 3.27 11.36 1.68
C SER A 47 2.84 10.92 3.08
N ALA A 48 3.00 9.64 3.40
CA ALA A 48 2.70 9.13 4.73
C ALA A 48 3.52 9.80 5.85
N PRO A 49 4.82 10.15 5.67
CA PRO A 49 5.55 10.99 6.62
C PRO A 49 4.89 12.35 6.85
N ASP A 50 4.48 13.05 5.79
CA ASP A 50 3.86 14.37 5.91
C ASP A 50 2.49 14.29 6.62
N ILE A 51 1.70 13.23 6.33
CA ILE A 51 0.44 12.98 7.04
C ILE A 51 0.72 12.74 8.53
N LEU A 52 1.73 11.92 8.84
CA LEU A 52 2.10 11.64 10.22
C LEU A 52 2.52 12.91 10.97
N ASP A 53 3.28 13.79 10.33
CA ASP A 53 3.72 15.04 10.96
C ASP A 53 2.55 16.01 11.13
N ALA A 54 1.61 16.06 10.19
CA ALA A 54 0.37 16.82 10.36
C ALA A 54 -0.47 16.29 11.55
N VAL A 55 -0.59 14.96 11.71
CA VAL A 55 -1.31 14.36 12.84
C VAL A 55 -0.62 14.63 14.17
N LYS A 56 0.72 14.62 14.24
CA LYS A 56 1.47 14.99 15.46
C LYS A 56 1.25 16.44 15.87
N GLY A 57 0.87 17.31 14.96
CA GLY A 57 0.43 18.67 15.26
C GLY A 57 -0.94 18.75 15.93
N LEU A 58 -1.74 17.69 15.88
CA LEU A 58 -3.10 17.64 16.45
C LEU A 58 -3.15 16.86 17.76
N VAL A 59 -2.48 15.69 17.81
CA VAL A 59 -2.53 14.75 18.93
C VAL A 59 -1.18 14.06 19.12
N ALA A 60 -0.93 13.49 20.30
CA ALA A 60 0.22 12.63 20.51
C ALA A 60 0.04 11.29 19.77
N VAL A 61 1.11 10.82 19.13
CA VAL A 61 1.11 9.64 18.24
C VAL A 61 2.21 8.69 18.67
N VAL A 62 1.87 7.44 18.99
CA VAL A 62 2.83 6.40 19.37
C VAL A 62 2.72 5.22 18.41
N PRO A 63 3.83 4.77 17.79
CA PRO A 63 3.79 3.59 16.93
C PRO A 63 3.37 2.35 17.71
N VAL A 64 2.55 1.52 17.07
CA VAL A 64 2.18 0.20 17.58
C VAL A 64 3.18 -0.81 17.02
N GLU A 65 3.83 -1.56 17.91
CA GLU A 65 4.67 -2.68 17.49
C GLU A 65 3.82 -3.74 16.80
N GLN A 66 4.18 -4.06 15.55
CA GLN A 66 3.45 -5.07 14.79
C GLN A 66 3.90 -6.47 15.21
N GLU A 67 3.23 -7.06 16.17
CA GLU A 67 3.50 -8.45 16.57
C GLU A 67 3.07 -9.50 15.53
N GLN A 68 2.26 -9.14 14.53
CA GLN A 68 1.75 -10.12 13.56
C GLN A 68 1.70 -9.58 12.13
N ARG A 69 2.28 -10.35 11.21
CA ARG A 69 2.30 -10.13 9.75
C ARG A 69 0.92 -10.09 9.07
N ASN A 70 -0.16 -10.38 9.77
CA ASN A 70 -1.52 -10.46 9.22
C ASN A 70 -2.28 -9.11 9.24
N GLY A 71 -1.72 -8.06 9.82
CA GLY A 71 -2.35 -6.73 9.93
C GLY A 71 -2.41 -5.91 8.64
N GLY A 72 -1.90 -6.44 7.53
CA GLY A 72 -1.80 -5.72 6.26
C GLY A 72 -0.61 -4.74 6.22
N PRO A 73 -0.52 -3.87 5.20
CA PRO A 73 0.62 -2.99 4.97
C PRO A 73 0.58 -1.69 5.76
N ALA A 74 -0.47 -1.45 6.55
CA ALA A 74 -0.61 -0.23 7.33
C ALA A 74 0.34 -0.26 8.53
N ARG A 75 1.13 0.79 8.72
CA ARG A 75 1.78 1.08 10.00
C ARG A 75 0.74 1.69 10.92
N LEU A 76 0.51 1.09 12.08
CA LEU A 76 -0.49 1.51 13.03
C LEU A 76 0.12 2.38 14.12
N TYR A 77 -0.68 3.34 14.59
CA TYR A 77 -0.32 4.27 15.67
C TYR A 77 -1.50 4.42 16.62
N THR A 78 -1.24 4.41 17.90
CA THR A 78 -2.19 4.87 18.93
C THR A 78 -2.17 6.39 18.98
N LEU A 79 -3.31 6.95 19.31
CA LEU A 79 -3.56 8.39 19.37
C LEU A 79 -3.87 8.77 20.83
N SER A 80 -3.39 9.92 21.29
CA SER A 80 -3.70 10.45 22.61
C SER A 80 -3.84 11.98 22.53
N GLY A 81 -4.94 12.48 23.07
CA GLY A 81 -5.24 13.91 23.16
C GLY A 81 -5.15 14.43 24.60
N PRO A 82 -5.54 15.69 24.82
CA PRO A 82 -5.56 16.29 26.16
C PRO A 82 -6.47 15.52 27.15
N ASP A 83 -7.55 14.94 26.64
CA ASP A 83 -8.54 14.20 27.42
C ASP A 83 -8.16 12.73 27.67
N GLY A 84 -7.00 12.31 27.18
CA GLY A 84 -6.50 10.94 27.35
C GLY A 84 -6.34 10.16 26.05
N PRO A 85 -6.18 8.83 26.14
CA PRO A 85 -5.99 7.96 24.98
C PRO A 85 -7.26 7.87 24.12
N GLY A 86 -7.08 7.89 22.82
CA GLY A 86 -8.14 7.65 21.84
C GLY A 86 -8.61 6.20 21.85
N LEU A 87 -9.84 5.97 21.45
CA LEU A 87 -10.43 4.63 21.34
C LEU A 87 -9.97 3.89 20.09
N GLY A 88 -9.68 4.62 19.02
CA GLY A 88 -9.25 4.08 17.74
C GLY A 88 -7.78 4.34 17.44
N ARG A 89 -7.36 4.03 16.21
CA ARG A 89 -5.97 4.12 15.77
C ARG A 89 -5.84 4.79 14.41
N LEU A 90 -4.66 5.36 14.16
CA LEU A 90 -4.25 5.79 12.83
C LEU A 90 -3.51 4.66 12.13
N GLY A 91 -3.78 4.43 10.85
CA GLY A 91 -3.03 3.55 9.98
C GLY A 91 -2.49 4.30 8.76
N LEU A 92 -1.21 4.14 8.45
CA LEU A 92 -0.59 4.72 7.27
C LEU A 92 -0.09 3.64 6.33
N ILE A 93 -0.50 3.72 5.05
CA ILE A 93 -0.09 2.83 3.98
C ILE A 93 0.72 3.65 2.98
N SER A 94 2.01 3.36 2.90
CA SER A 94 3.01 4.14 2.16
C SER A 94 3.60 3.36 0.98
N PRO A 95 2.85 3.16 -0.11
CA PRO A 95 3.35 2.44 -1.27
C PRO A 95 4.42 3.20 -2.06
N LEU A 96 4.50 4.51 -1.94
CA LEU A 96 5.43 5.37 -2.65
C LEU A 96 6.57 5.89 -1.77
N SER A 97 6.26 6.46 -0.60
CA SER A 97 7.27 7.08 0.26
C SER A 97 8.08 6.06 1.10
N SER A 98 7.49 4.90 1.42
CA SER A 98 8.16 3.84 2.19
C SER A 98 7.67 2.47 1.75
N HIS A 99 8.28 1.94 0.68
CA HIS A 99 7.89 0.68 0.08
C HIS A 99 7.94 -0.50 1.06
N PHE A 100 6.87 -1.27 1.07
CA PHE A 100 6.75 -2.52 1.83
C PHE A 100 6.84 -3.77 0.93
N CYS A 101 7.45 -3.64 -0.22
CA CYS A 101 7.48 -4.67 -1.26
C CYS A 101 8.15 -5.97 -0.82
N THR A 102 9.18 -5.89 0.03
CA THR A 102 9.89 -7.06 0.57
C THR A 102 9.02 -7.93 1.49
N SER A 103 7.97 -7.35 2.08
CA SER A 103 7.01 -8.04 2.94
C SER A 103 5.63 -8.19 2.28
N CYS A 104 5.51 -7.82 1.00
CA CYS A 104 4.23 -7.86 0.30
C CYS A 104 3.84 -9.31 -0.05
N ASN A 105 2.70 -9.74 0.45
CA ASN A 105 2.13 -11.06 0.21
C ASN A 105 0.82 -11.01 -0.61
N ARG A 106 0.60 -9.90 -1.36
CA ARG A 106 -0.66 -9.70 -2.07
C ARG A 106 -0.58 -10.22 -3.49
N LEU A 107 -1.52 -11.09 -3.80
CA LEU A 107 -1.78 -11.59 -5.14
C LEU A 107 -3.15 -11.07 -5.60
N ARG A 108 -3.30 -10.86 -6.90
CA ARG A 108 -4.56 -10.48 -7.52
C ARG A 108 -4.87 -11.43 -8.65
N ILE A 109 -6.14 -11.75 -8.80
CA ILE A 109 -6.66 -12.50 -9.93
C ILE A 109 -7.52 -11.54 -10.75
N THR A 110 -7.23 -11.42 -12.04
CA THR A 110 -8.02 -10.63 -12.98
C THR A 110 -9.32 -11.36 -13.34
N SER A 111 -10.29 -10.64 -13.92
CA SER A 111 -11.60 -11.20 -14.28
C SER A 111 -11.49 -12.32 -15.34
N ASP A 112 -10.44 -12.30 -16.18
CA ASP A 112 -10.14 -13.34 -17.18
C ASP A 112 -9.29 -14.50 -16.64
N GLY A 113 -8.94 -14.46 -15.33
CA GLY A 113 -8.22 -15.54 -14.64
C GLY A 113 -6.71 -15.49 -14.79
N ALA A 114 -6.14 -14.31 -14.99
CA ALA A 114 -4.71 -14.11 -14.90
C ALA A 114 -4.27 -13.72 -13.47
N LEU A 115 -3.08 -14.12 -13.07
CA LEU A 115 -2.46 -13.74 -11.79
C LEU A 115 -1.58 -12.51 -12.01
N ARG A 116 -1.77 -11.49 -11.16
CA ARG A 116 -0.87 -10.35 -11.00
C ARG A 116 -0.20 -10.40 -9.63
N THR A 117 1.11 -10.40 -9.61
CA THR A 117 1.91 -10.47 -8.38
C THR A 117 2.22 -9.10 -7.79
N CYS A 118 2.16 -8.05 -8.60
CA CYS A 118 2.36 -6.67 -8.18
C CYS A 118 1.28 -5.77 -8.76
N LEU A 119 0.91 -4.72 -8.04
CA LEU A 119 -0.06 -3.74 -8.49
C LEU A 119 0.50 -2.86 -9.61
N PHE A 120 1.82 -2.58 -9.54
CA PHE A 120 2.54 -1.74 -10.49
C PHE A 120 3.17 -2.53 -11.66
N ASP A 121 2.96 -3.85 -11.71
CA ASP A 121 3.51 -4.69 -12.78
C ASP A 121 2.43 -4.96 -13.83
N ASP A 122 2.76 -4.76 -15.08
CA ASP A 122 1.89 -5.06 -16.22
C ASP A 122 1.92 -6.53 -16.61
N ARG A 123 2.82 -7.32 -16.00
CA ARG A 123 2.91 -8.76 -16.26
C ARG A 123 1.74 -9.50 -15.66
N GLU A 124 1.10 -10.28 -16.49
CA GLU A 124 0.02 -11.19 -16.12
C GLU A 124 0.37 -12.63 -16.42
N TYR A 125 0.12 -13.50 -15.45
CA TYR A 125 0.36 -14.93 -15.60
C TYR A 125 -0.97 -15.64 -15.82
N ARG A 126 -1.20 -16.17 -17.02
CA ARG A 126 -2.45 -16.84 -17.40
C ARG A 126 -2.58 -18.19 -16.68
N LEU A 127 -3.19 -18.19 -15.51
CA LEU A 127 -3.39 -19.40 -14.71
C LEU A 127 -4.39 -20.37 -15.33
N ARG A 128 -5.39 -19.85 -16.03
CA ARG A 128 -6.48 -20.63 -16.61
C ARG A 128 -5.98 -21.79 -17.49
N ASN A 129 -4.97 -21.53 -18.33
CA ASN A 129 -4.41 -22.55 -19.20
C ASN A 129 -3.65 -23.61 -18.41
N ALA A 130 -2.89 -23.21 -17.40
CA ALA A 130 -2.15 -24.13 -16.53
C ALA A 130 -3.10 -25.01 -15.67
N LEU A 131 -4.13 -24.40 -15.11
CA LEU A 131 -5.13 -25.11 -14.30
C LEU A 131 -5.97 -26.11 -15.09
N ARG A 132 -6.25 -25.79 -16.36
CA ARG A 132 -7.03 -26.68 -17.26
C ARG A 132 -6.19 -27.69 -18.03
N HIS A 133 -4.87 -27.60 -17.90
CA HIS A 133 -3.99 -28.53 -18.60
C HIS A 133 -4.05 -29.92 -17.93
N PRO A 134 -4.30 -30.98 -18.66
CA PRO A 134 -4.56 -32.31 -18.09
C PRO A 134 -3.37 -32.90 -17.29
N LYS A 135 -2.15 -32.42 -17.55
CA LYS A 135 -0.92 -32.91 -16.88
C LYS A 135 -0.30 -31.91 -15.89
N LEU A 136 -0.65 -30.64 -15.96
CA LEU A 136 0.00 -29.61 -15.16
C LEU A 136 -0.76 -29.28 -13.87
N GLY A 137 -2.06 -29.10 -13.95
CA GLY A 137 -2.93 -28.86 -12.79
C GLY A 137 -2.43 -27.77 -11.84
N ILE A 138 -2.89 -27.83 -10.61
CA ILE A 138 -2.58 -26.88 -9.54
C ILE A 138 -1.09 -26.86 -9.15
N GLU A 139 -0.37 -27.96 -9.31
CA GLU A 139 1.04 -28.07 -8.98
C GLU A 139 1.95 -27.21 -9.86
N ALA A 140 1.57 -27.00 -11.14
CA ALA A 140 2.30 -26.10 -12.03
C ALA A 140 2.18 -24.64 -11.59
N VAL A 141 1.01 -24.25 -11.05
CA VAL A 141 0.78 -22.92 -10.51
C VAL A 141 1.63 -22.71 -9.28
N ARG A 142 1.67 -23.67 -8.34
CA ARG A 142 2.50 -23.61 -7.13
C ARG A 142 4.00 -23.48 -7.42
N ARG A 143 4.50 -24.22 -8.41
CA ARG A 143 5.92 -24.14 -8.82
C ARG A 143 6.25 -22.78 -9.43
N SER A 144 5.35 -22.18 -10.19
CA SER A 144 5.56 -20.85 -10.78
C SER A 144 5.62 -19.74 -9.74
N GLU A 145 4.98 -19.90 -8.58
CA GLU A 145 5.04 -18.96 -7.48
C GLU A 145 6.38 -19.01 -6.72
N HIS A 146 6.97 -20.20 -6.57
CA HIS A 146 8.23 -20.39 -5.84
C HIS A 146 9.46 -19.86 -6.58
N GLN A 147 9.44 -19.84 -7.91
CA GLN A 147 10.58 -19.41 -8.72
C GLN A 147 10.66 -17.90 -8.92
N ARG A 148 9.72 -17.09 -8.40
CA ARG A 148 9.51 -15.71 -8.87
C ARG A 148 9.48 -14.63 -7.78
N HIS A 149 10.14 -14.86 -6.65
CA HIS A 149 10.41 -13.82 -5.68
C HIS A 149 11.91 -13.57 -5.51
N PRO A 150 12.62 -12.99 -6.48
CA PRO A 150 13.83 -12.25 -6.18
C PRO A 150 13.43 -10.84 -5.80
N ALA A 151 13.51 -10.53 -4.52
CA ALA A 151 13.38 -9.20 -3.98
C ALA A 151 14.48 -8.27 -4.54
N ARG A 152 14.22 -7.61 -5.67
CA ARG A 152 15.01 -6.47 -6.14
C ARG A 152 14.09 -5.42 -6.76
N ILE A 153 13.43 -4.69 -5.88
CA ILE A 153 12.90 -3.40 -6.26
C ILE A 153 14.02 -2.39 -6.09
N ARG A 154 14.58 -1.96 -7.21
CA ARG A 154 15.48 -0.81 -7.24
C ARG A 154 14.68 0.41 -6.80
N ARG A 155 15.30 1.21 -5.93
CA ARG A 155 14.76 2.46 -5.37
C ARG A 155 14.15 3.32 -6.48
N ILE A 156 12.91 3.72 -6.31
CA ILE A 156 12.32 4.83 -7.03
C ILE A 156 13.13 6.06 -6.59
N GLY A 157 13.69 6.77 -7.54
CA GLY A 157 14.41 8.02 -7.29
C GLY A 157 13.48 9.08 -6.67
N PRO A 158 14.04 10.22 -6.22
CA PRO A 158 13.26 11.27 -5.58
C PRO A 158 12.10 11.68 -6.49
N VAL A 159 10.95 11.90 -5.86
CA VAL A 159 9.71 12.38 -6.45
C VAL A 159 10.02 13.55 -7.37
N GLY A 160 9.76 13.44 -8.66
CA GLY A 160 10.01 14.52 -9.64
C GLY A 160 10.57 14.08 -10.99
N LYS A 161 10.94 12.83 -11.17
CA LYS A 161 11.23 12.31 -12.51
C LYS A 161 10.18 11.28 -12.89
N ARG A 162 9.66 11.39 -14.13
CA ARG A 162 8.85 10.41 -14.80
C ARG A 162 9.29 9.04 -14.28
N VAL A 163 8.42 8.38 -13.55
CA VAL A 163 8.70 7.05 -13.03
C VAL A 163 8.63 6.13 -14.25
N ASP A 164 9.73 6.05 -14.98
CA ASP A 164 10.00 4.87 -15.77
C ASP A 164 10.10 3.77 -14.72
N HIS A 165 8.99 3.06 -14.51
CA HIS A 165 8.99 1.88 -13.69
C HIS A 165 10.11 0.98 -14.24
N PRO A 166 11.25 0.85 -13.53
CA PRO A 166 12.16 -0.20 -13.88
C PRO A 166 11.35 -1.46 -13.61
N HIS A 167 10.91 -2.08 -14.71
CA HIS A 167 10.34 -3.41 -14.70
C HIS A 167 11.05 -4.21 -13.62
N CYS A 168 10.32 -4.95 -12.81
CA CYS A 168 10.87 -6.11 -12.15
C CYS A 168 11.42 -7.01 -13.29
N ARG A 169 12.60 -6.69 -13.80
CA ARG A 169 13.30 -7.52 -14.74
C ARG A 169 13.68 -8.77 -13.99
N HIS A 170 13.00 -9.83 -14.27
CA HIS A 170 13.52 -11.16 -14.06
C HIS A 170 14.56 -11.33 -15.18
N ASP A 171 15.84 -11.16 -14.84
CA ASP A 171 16.91 -11.66 -15.67
C ASP A 171 16.76 -13.19 -15.72
N GLU A 172 16.88 -13.71 -16.95
CA GLU A 172 16.80 -15.12 -17.32
C GLU A 172 17.76 -16.00 -16.52
#